data_92632e66ee8c3c8a469fc0429e40aabe
#
_entry.id   92632e66ee8c3c8a469fc0429e40aabe
#
_cell.length_a   1.000
_cell.length_b   1.000
_cell.length_c   1.000
_cell.angle_alpha   90.00
_cell.angle_beta   90.00
_cell.angle_gamma   90.00
#
_symmetry.space_group_name_H-M   'P 1'
#
loop_
_entity.id
_entity.type
_entity.pdbx_description
1 polymer ?
#
loop_
_entity_poly.entity_id
_entity_poly.type
_entity_poly.pdbx_seq_one_letter_code
_entity_poly.pdbx_strand_id
1 'polypeptide(L)'
;YEIVDCDWSSDVCSSDLCIDGYQMARQGRAGPALAIAAIGSFVAGTFGTLLIAIAGPPLAELALKFGAPEYFSLMLMGLVAAAVLAQGDMMKSLAMVAMGLLLGIVGTDVNTGTQRFSFGITELTDGIGFIVVAVGVFAVGEIVANLGDPEERRMFTDKVKNLMPTMDDIKRSIAPILRGTALGSFFGVLPGTGPAIASFSSYMVEKKISKTPERFGHGAIEGVAGPEAANNADAQCKFIPMLTLGLPASGVMALMLGALTIQGIQPGPEVMTTRPELFWGLIASMWIGNALLVILNLPMIGLWVKLLKVPYRLLFPAIMAFSAIGIYSVNNSSFEIYLTALFGVIGFVWIKLGCSPAPMLLGFVLGPMMEEHLRRAMLMSKGDPSVFVTRPISLAFIIATVAILVVMIAPVVRKRRADIAG
;
A
#
# COMPACT_ATOMS: atom_id res chain seq x y z
N TYR A 1 3.77 28.62 11.74
CA TYR A 1 3.45 27.22 12.08
C TYR A 1 4.29 26.35 11.15
N GLU A 2 5.53 26.11 11.58
CA GLU A 2 6.43 25.14 10.93
C GLU A 2 5.88 23.75 11.23
N ILE A 3 5.22 23.17 10.27
CA ILE A 3 5.02 21.73 10.20
C ILE A 3 6.42 21.19 9.92
N VAL A 4 7.02 20.56 10.91
CA VAL A 4 8.28 19.83 10.73
C VAL A 4 8.06 18.90 9.55
N ASP A 5 8.87 19.06 8.50
CA ASP A 5 8.89 18.20 7.33
C ASP A 5 9.21 16.76 7.75
N CYS A 6 8.17 16.02 8.14
CA CYS A 6 8.22 14.57 8.07
C CYS A 6 8.19 14.23 6.60
N ASP A 7 9.27 13.70 6.08
CA ASP A 7 9.35 13.21 4.72
C ASP A 7 8.23 12.19 4.50
N TRP A 8 7.23 12.60 3.74
CA TRP A 8 5.97 11.89 3.50
C TRP A 8 6.14 10.64 2.63
N SER A 9 7.37 10.32 2.24
CA SER A 9 7.69 9.27 1.29
C SER A 9 7.90 7.88 1.91
N SER A 10 8.05 7.77 3.24
CA SER A 10 8.24 6.47 3.87
C SER A 10 6.95 5.95 4.49
N ASP A 11 6.45 4.84 3.97
CA ASP A 11 5.34 4.05 4.56
C ASP A 11 5.61 3.57 6.01
N VAL A 12 6.79 3.85 6.54
CA VAL A 12 7.26 3.42 7.85
C VAL A 12 7.03 4.48 8.95
N CYS A 13 6.86 5.75 8.58
CA CYS A 13 6.47 6.79 9.51
C CYS A 13 4.95 6.95 9.41
N SER A 14 4.19 6.22 10.22
CA SER A 14 2.77 6.50 10.36
C SER A 14 2.65 7.95 10.83
N SER A 15 2.11 8.80 9.97
CA SER A 15 2.00 10.24 10.13
C SER A 15 1.27 10.66 11.41
N ASP A 16 0.47 9.78 11.97
CA ASP A 16 -0.26 9.88 13.22
C ASP A 16 0.65 9.80 14.45
N LEU A 17 1.64 8.88 14.45
CA LEU A 17 2.66 8.83 15.51
C LEU A 17 3.56 10.07 15.49
N CYS A 18 3.73 10.72 14.32
CA CYS A 18 4.49 11.95 14.21
C CYS A 18 3.77 13.15 14.85
N ILE A 19 2.43 13.21 14.83
CA ILE A 19 1.69 14.36 15.37
C ILE A 19 1.60 14.26 16.90
N ASP A 20 0.82 13.35 17.43
CA ASP A 20 0.56 13.27 18.87
C ASP A 20 1.51 12.32 19.60
N GLY A 21 1.93 11.23 18.97
CA GLY A 21 2.90 10.29 19.57
C GLY A 21 4.27 10.93 19.82
N TYR A 22 4.74 11.77 18.92
CA TYR A 22 5.96 12.56 19.11
C TYR A 22 5.82 13.54 20.27
N GLN A 23 4.71 14.25 20.37
CA GLN A 23 4.46 15.16 21.49
C GLN A 23 4.37 14.42 22.83
N MET A 24 3.74 13.25 22.86
CA MET A 24 3.73 12.37 24.03
C MET A 24 5.16 11.93 24.41
N ALA A 25 5.99 11.58 23.43
CA ALA A 25 7.38 11.22 23.67
C ALA A 25 8.18 12.37 24.29
N ARG A 26 8.00 13.61 23.80
CA ARG A 26 8.61 14.81 24.38
C ARG A 26 8.15 15.08 25.82
N GLN A 27 6.94 14.67 26.18
CA GLN A 27 6.39 14.77 27.53
C GLN A 27 6.83 13.60 28.44
N GLY A 28 7.72 12.72 27.96
CA GLY A 28 8.16 11.52 28.71
C GLY A 28 7.14 10.37 28.72
N ARG A 29 6.09 10.44 27.89
CA ARG A 29 4.99 9.47 27.75
C ARG A 29 5.14 8.58 26.52
N ALA A 30 6.35 8.38 26.02
CA ALA A 30 6.61 7.50 24.87
C ALA A 30 6.12 6.06 25.10
N GLY A 31 6.33 5.52 26.33
CA GLY A 31 5.88 4.17 26.66
C GLY A 31 4.38 3.96 26.50
N PRO A 32 3.51 4.77 27.14
CA PRO A 32 2.08 4.73 26.94
C PRO A 32 1.63 4.87 25.48
N ALA A 33 2.24 5.76 24.70
CA ALA A 33 1.92 5.94 23.28
C ALA A 33 2.19 4.66 22.49
N LEU A 34 3.38 4.06 22.65
CA LEU A 34 3.76 2.82 21.97
C LEU A 34 2.93 1.62 22.42
N ALA A 35 2.55 1.55 23.70
CA ALA A 35 1.72 0.47 24.20
C ALA A 35 0.28 0.56 23.64
N ILE A 36 -0.31 1.75 23.59
CA ILE A 36 -1.64 1.96 23.01
C ILE A 36 -1.59 1.74 21.49
N ALA A 37 -0.54 2.16 20.80
CA ALA A 37 -0.34 1.84 19.39
C ALA A 37 -0.33 0.32 19.16
N ALA A 38 0.47 -0.44 19.93
CA ALA A 38 0.54 -1.88 19.82
C ALA A 38 -0.81 -2.58 20.13
N ILE A 39 -1.54 -2.12 21.14
CA ILE A 39 -2.87 -2.64 21.50
C ILE A 39 -3.87 -2.32 20.37
N GLY A 40 -3.86 -1.09 19.86
CA GLY A 40 -4.73 -0.67 18.76
C GLY A 40 -4.47 -1.48 17.49
N SER A 41 -3.20 -1.67 17.13
CA SER A 41 -2.77 -2.51 16.02
C SER A 41 -3.23 -3.95 16.16
N PHE A 42 -3.10 -4.54 17.36
CA PHE A 42 -3.54 -5.91 17.63
C PHE A 42 -5.05 -6.07 17.48
N VAL A 43 -5.83 -5.16 18.05
CA VAL A 43 -7.30 -5.18 17.95
C VAL A 43 -7.74 -5.02 16.50
N ALA A 44 -7.18 -4.05 15.81
CA ALA A 44 -7.50 -3.76 14.41
C ALA A 44 -7.07 -4.88 13.46
N GLY A 45 -5.88 -5.44 13.64
CA GLY A 45 -5.39 -6.57 12.86
C GLY A 45 -6.21 -7.84 13.08
N THR A 46 -6.61 -8.11 14.33
CA THR A 46 -7.50 -9.25 14.68
C THR A 46 -8.87 -9.08 14.03
N PHE A 47 -9.45 -7.88 14.10
CA PHE A 47 -10.74 -7.58 13.48
C PHE A 47 -10.65 -7.67 11.95
N GLY A 48 -9.60 -7.10 11.33
CA GLY A 48 -9.38 -7.18 9.89
C GLY A 48 -9.25 -8.63 9.41
N THR A 49 -8.50 -9.45 10.13
CA THR A 49 -8.36 -10.89 9.83
C THR A 49 -9.71 -11.62 9.95
N LEU A 50 -10.50 -11.32 10.97
CA LEU A 50 -11.86 -11.85 11.11
C LEU A 50 -12.76 -11.43 9.95
N LEU A 51 -12.65 -10.18 9.54
CA LEU A 51 -13.40 -9.65 8.39
C LEU A 51 -13.03 -10.36 7.09
N ILE A 52 -11.74 -10.66 6.85
CA ILE A 52 -11.29 -11.47 5.71
C ILE A 52 -11.93 -12.86 5.75
N ALA A 53 -11.93 -13.50 6.93
CA ALA A 53 -12.49 -14.84 7.10
C ALA A 53 -14.01 -14.90 6.81
N ILE A 54 -14.74 -13.87 7.23
CA ILE A 54 -16.21 -13.81 7.07
C ILE A 54 -16.59 -13.31 5.67
N ALA A 55 -15.96 -12.24 5.19
CA ALA A 55 -16.32 -11.61 3.93
C ALA A 55 -15.67 -12.29 2.70
N GLY A 56 -14.54 -12.97 2.89
CA GLY A 56 -13.82 -13.62 1.79
C GLY A 56 -14.65 -14.61 1.01
N PRO A 57 -15.22 -15.65 1.62
CA PRO A 57 -16.00 -16.66 0.90
C PRO A 57 -17.17 -16.10 0.09
N PRO A 58 -18.09 -15.27 0.63
CA PRO A 58 -19.19 -14.74 -0.17
C PRO A 58 -18.73 -13.77 -1.27
N LEU A 59 -17.65 -13.04 -1.06
CA LEU A 59 -17.07 -12.19 -2.10
C LEU A 59 -16.42 -13.01 -3.22
N ALA A 60 -15.77 -14.12 -2.90
CA ALA A 60 -15.23 -15.03 -3.90
C ALA A 60 -16.34 -15.67 -4.74
N GLU A 61 -17.45 -16.11 -4.13
CA GLU A 61 -18.61 -16.61 -4.85
C GLU A 61 -19.21 -15.54 -5.80
N LEU A 62 -19.25 -14.29 -5.36
CA LEU A 62 -19.65 -13.17 -6.22
C LEU A 62 -18.66 -12.96 -7.36
N ALA A 63 -17.36 -13.05 -7.08
CA ALA A 63 -16.30 -12.87 -8.07
C ALA A 63 -16.29 -13.96 -9.15
N LEU A 64 -16.73 -15.18 -8.83
CA LEU A 64 -16.91 -16.25 -9.83
C LEU A 64 -17.98 -15.91 -10.90
N LYS A 65 -18.85 -14.94 -10.64
CA LYS A 65 -19.82 -14.44 -11.64
C LYS A 65 -19.20 -13.44 -12.61
N PHE A 66 -17.97 -12.97 -12.34
CA PHE A 66 -17.27 -12.00 -13.17
C PHE A 66 -16.70 -12.70 -14.40
N GLY A 67 -16.95 -12.15 -15.57
CA GLY A 67 -16.28 -12.53 -16.80
C GLY A 67 -15.18 -11.52 -17.15
N ALA A 68 -14.61 -11.68 -18.33
CA ALA A 68 -13.53 -10.81 -18.81
C ALA A 68 -13.90 -9.31 -18.86
N PRO A 69 -15.11 -8.89 -19.26
CA PRO A 69 -15.51 -7.49 -19.22
C PRO A 69 -15.55 -6.91 -17.83
N GLU A 70 -16.04 -7.67 -16.84
CA GLU A 70 -16.12 -7.24 -15.44
C GLU A 70 -14.72 -7.05 -14.84
N TYR A 71 -13.82 -8.02 -15.06
CA TYR A 71 -12.44 -7.91 -14.59
C TYR A 71 -11.71 -6.73 -15.21
N PHE A 72 -11.84 -6.51 -16.52
CA PHE A 72 -11.26 -5.34 -17.17
C PHE A 72 -11.75 -4.02 -16.55
N SER A 73 -13.06 -3.87 -16.39
CA SER A 73 -13.67 -2.66 -15.84
C SER A 73 -13.29 -2.43 -14.38
N LEU A 74 -13.16 -3.50 -13.61
CA LEU A 74 -12.73 -3.46 -12.22
C LEU A 74 -11.25 -3.06 -12.09
N MET A 75 -10.36 -3.61 -12.94
CA MET A 75 -8.95 -3.23 -13.00
C MET A 75 -8.77 -1.78 -13.43
N LEU A 76 -9.53 -1.31 -14.41
CA LEU A 76 -9.55 0.08 -14.84
C LEU A 76 -9.97 1.00 -13.68
N MET A 77 -11.02 0.64 -12.96
CA MET A 77 -11.45 1.37 -11.76
C MET A 77 -10.34 1.41 -10.70
N GLY A 78 -9.68 0.28 -10.44
CA GLY A 78 -8.58 0.18 -9.49
C GLY A 78 -7.39 1.06 -9.84
N LEU A 79 -6.98 1.08 -11.12
CA LEU A 79 -5.88 1.95 -11.59
C LEU A 79 -6.22 3.43 -11.50
N VAL A 80 -7.46 3.80 -11.88
CA VAL A 80 -7.92 5.19 -11.77
C VAL A 80 -8.02 5.61 -10.30
N ALA A 81 -8.57 4.75 -9.45
CA ALA A 81 -8.63 5.01 -8.01
C ALA A 81 -7.22 5.16 -7.41
N ALA A 82 -6.29 4.30 -7.78
CA ALA A 82 -4.90 4.38 -7.33
C ALA A 82 -4.22 5.69 -7.77
N ALA A 83 -4.45 6.13 -9.01
CA ALA A 83 -3.90 7.40 -9.51
C ALA A 83 -4.49 8.62 -8.81
N VAL A 84 -5.78 8.58 -8.51
CA VAL A 84 -6.56 9.66 -7.90
C VAL A 84 -6.30 9.78 -6.39
N LEU A 85 -6.18 8.65 -5.70
CA LEU A 85 -5.99 8.58 -4.26
C LEU A 85 -4.51 8.58 -3.85
N ALA A 86 -3.59 8.50 -4.83
CA ALA A 86 -2.16 8.61 -4.55
C ALA A 86 -1.82 10.01 -3.99
N GLN A 87 -0.85 10.05 -3.11
CA GLN A 87 -0.35 11.30 -2.55
C GLN A 87 0.37 12.11 -3.64
N GLY A 88 0.12 13.41 -3.70
CA GLY A 88 0.77 14.32 -4.63
C GLY A 88 -0.10 14.79 -5.80
N ASP A 89 0.55 15.15 -6.90
CA ASP A 89 -0.13 15.65 -8.10
C ASP A 89 -0.78 14.50 -8.87
N MET A 90 -2.09 14.59 -9.11
CA MET A 90 -2.88 13.61 -9.88
C MET A 90 -2.30 13.37 -11.28
N MET A 91 -1.80 14.41 -11.96
CA MET A 91 -1.20 14.26 -13.29
C MET A 91 0.07 13.43 -13.26
N LYS A 92 0.90 13.62 -12.22
CA LYS A 92 2.10 12.80 -11.99
C LYS A 92 1.71 11.36 -11.69
N SER A 93 0.72 11.14 -10.84
CA SER A 93 0.23 9.81 -10.50
C SER A 93 -0.34 9.07 -11.72
N LEU A 94 -1.08 9.76 -12.58
CA LEU A 94 -1.58 9.18 -13.83
C LEU A 94 -0.44 8.85 -14.81
N ALA A 95 0.56 9.72 -14.91
CA ALA A 95 1.76 9.45 -15.69
C ALA A 95 2.53 8.24 -15.17
N MET A 96 2.60 8.07 -13.83
CA MET A 96 3.21 6.90 -13.20
C MET A 96 2.44 5.61 -13.50
N VAL A 97 1.09 5.63 -13.48
CA VAL A 97 0.27 4.49 -13.92
C VAL A 97 0.55 4.15 -15.37
N ALA A 98 0.57 5.15 -16.27
CA ALA A 98 0.86 4.93 -17.69
C ALA A 98 2.25 4.33 -17.90
N MET A 99 3.26 4.81 -17.16
CA MET A 99 4.62 4.24 -17.18
C MET A 99 4.61 2.79 -16.71
N GLY A 100 3.88 2.48 -15.63
CA GLY A 100 3.72 1.10 -15.15
C GLY A 100 3.09 0.19 -16.19
N LEU A 101 2.01 0.64 -16.84
CA LEU A 101 1.37 -0.11 -17.92
C LEU A 101 2.35 -0.40 -19.07
N LEU A 102 3.16 0.58 -19.47
CA LEU A 102 4.18 0.40 -20.53
C LEU A 102 5.28 -0.58 -20.11
N LEU A 103 5.75 -0.51 -18.88
CA LEU A 103 6.75 -1.44 -18.35
C LEU A 103 6.21 -2.86 -18.25
N GLY A 104 4.93 -3.01 -17.89
CA GLY A 104 4.27 -4.31 -17.73
C GLY A 104 4.08 -5.08 -19.04
N ILE A 105 4.04 -4.39 -20.19
CA ILE A 105 3.90 -5.04 -21.50
C ILE A 105 5.23 -5.36 -22.18
N VAL A 106 6.36 -5.12 -21.52
CA VAL A 106 7.69 -5.53 -22.02
C VAL A 106 7.78 -7.06 -21.99
N GLY A 107 8.32 -7.66 -23.06
CA GLY A 107 8.51 -9.10 -23.16
C GLY A 107 7.69 -9.74 -24.28
N THR A 108 7.49 -11.04 -24.21
CA THR A 108 6.75 -11.79 -25.22
C THR A 108 5.24 -11.71 -24.95
N ASP A 109 4.49 -11.28 -25.95
CA ASP A 109 3.01 -11.33 -25.90
C ASP A 109 2.54 -12.79 -25.88
N VAL A 110 1.85 -13.15 -24.82
CA VAL A 110 1.36 -14.54 -24.59
C VAL A 110 0.38 -15.00 -25.70
N ASN A 111 -0.36 -14.08 -26.31
CA ASN A 111 -1.38 -14.41 -27.31
C ASN A 111 -0.81 -14.53 -28.72
N THR A 112 0.16 -13.68 -29.08
CA THR A 112 0.71 -13.61 -30.47
C THR A 112 2.13 -14.19 -30.58
N GLY A 113 2.82 -14.42 -29.46
CA GLY A 113 4.24 -14.82 -29.46
C GLY A 113 5.22 -13.73 -29.94
N THR A 114 4.74 -12.52 -30.19
CA THR A 114 5.59 -11.42 -30.65
C THR A 114 6.31 -10.77 -29.47
N GLN A 115 7.60 -10.47 -29.67
CA GLN A 115 8.40 -9.74 -28.67
C GLN A 115 8.08 -8.25 -28.73
N ARG A 116 7.86 -7.65 -27.55
CA ARG A 116 7.59 -6.22 -27.36
C ARG A 116 8.67 -5.59 -26.49
N PHE A 117 9.23 -4.50 -26.98
CA PHE A 117 10.22 -3.69 -26.24
C PHE A 117 11.41 -4.49 -25.67
N SER A 118 11.72 -5.65 -26.24
CA SER A 118 12.89 -6.46 -25.84
C SER A 118 14.21 -5.89 -26.37
N PHE A 119 14.18 -5.03 -27.39
CA PHE A 119 15.34 -4.39 -28.02
C PHE A 119 16.45 -5.37 -28.43
N GLY A 120 16.11 -6.65 -28.66
CA GLY A 120 17.05 -7.72 -28.97
C GLY A 120 17.83 -8.25 -27.76
N ILE A 121 17.46 -7.86 -26.54
CA ILE A 121 18.03 -8.38 -25.30
C ILE A 121 17.26 -9.64 -24.90
N THR A 122 17.96 -10.77 -24.86
CA THR A 122 17.35 -12.08 -24.59
C THR A 122 16.70 -12.14 -23.21
N GLU A 123 17.31 -11.52 -22.22
CA GLU A 123 16.82 -11.49 -20.83
C GLU A 123 15.52 -10.70 -20.68
N LEU A 124 15.19 -9.81 -21.62
CA LEU A 124 13.91 -9.09 -21.64
C LEU A 124 12.81 -9.83 -22.41
N THR A 125 13.09 -10.99 -22.98
CA THR A 125 12.11 -11.79 -23.72
C THR A 125 10.98 -12.29 -22.79
N ASP A 126 11.32 -12.64 -21.55
CA ASP A 126 10.37 -13.07 -20.52
C ASP A 126 9.78 -11.89 -19.73
N GLY A 127 10.07 -10.65 -20.16
CA GLY A 127 9.62 -9.44 -19.48
C GLY A 127 10.57 -8.96 -18.40
N ILE A 128 10.15 -7.91 -17.70
CA ILE A 128 10.87 -7.36 -16.56
C ILE A 128 10.38 -8.05 -15.30
N GLY A 129 11.30 -8.61 -14.51
CA GLY A 129 10.94 -9.23 -13.23
C GLY A 129 10.32 -8.21 -12.26
N PHE A 130 9.17 -8.57 -11.69
CA PHE A 130 8.45 -7.70 -10.75
C PHE A 130 9.31 -7.29 -9.54
N ILE A 131 10.06 -8.24 -8.96
CA ILE A 131 10.96 -8.01 -7.81
C ILE A 131 12.03 -6.99 -8.17
N VAL A 132 12.55 -7.03 -9.38
CA VAL A 132 13.58 -6.11 -9.90
C VAL A 132 13.09 -4.67 -9.87
N VAL A 133 11.88 -4.44 -10.41
CA VAL A 133 11.27 -3.10 -10.41
C VAL A 133 10.98 -2.63 -8.99
N ALA A 134 10.39 -3.49 -8.19
CA ALA A 134 9.95 -3.14 -6.84
C ALA A 134 11.13 -2.84 -5.92
N VAL A 135 12.14 -3.73 -5.85
CA VAL A 135 13.35 -3.51 -5.04
C VAL A 135 14.15 -2.33 -5.58
N GLY A 136 14.26 -2.19 -6.90
CA GLY A 136 14.96 -1.06 -7.50
C GLY A 136 14.34 0.27 -7.10
N VAL A 137 13.05 0.44 -7.37
CA VAL A 137 12.38 1.73 -7.18
C VAL A 137 12.16 2.06 -5.70
N PHE A 138 11.66 1.11 -4.91
CA PHE A 138 11.32 1.39 -3.51
C PHE A 138 12.51 1.26 -2.57
N ALA A 139 13.31 0.17 -2.65
CA ALA A 139 14.41 0.01 -1.73
C ALA A 139 15.65 0.80 -2.15
N VAL A 140 16.17 0.55 -3.37
CA VAL A 140 17.41 1.20 -3.84
C VAL A 140 17.18 2.69 -4.05
N GLY A 141 16.07 3.08 -4.68
CA GLY A 141 15.72 4.48 -4.96
C GLY A 141 15.60 5.31 -3.68
N GLU A 142 14.89 4.81 -2.68
CA GLU A 142 14.72 5.47 -1.38
C GLU A 142 16.03 5.56 -0.60
N ILE A 143 16.82 4.48 -0.57
CA ILE A 143 18.12 4.46 0.07
C ILE A 143 19.03 5.54 -0.53
N VAL A 144 19.08 5.63 -1.87
CA VAL A 144 19.90 6.65 -2.57
C VAL A 144 19.37 8.06 -2.30
N ALA A 145 18.05 8.25 -2.24
CA ALA A 145 17.45 9.53 -1.90
C ALA A 145 17.86 10.01 -0.50
N ASN A 146 17.86 9.10 0.47
CA ASN A 146 18.20 9.39 1.87
C ASN A 146 19.71 9.54 2.15
N LEU A 147 20.58 9.13 1.21
CA LEU A 147 22.03 9.37 1.33
C LEU A 147 22.41 10.86 1.20
N GLY A 148 21.58 11.64 0.49
CA GLY A 148 21.85 13.06 0.25
C GLY A 148 21.42 14.00 1.39
N ASP A 149 20.66 13.54 2.37
CA ASP A 149 20.17 14.35 3.48
C ASP A 149 20.93 14.02 4.76
N PRO A 150 21.86 14.91 5.18
CA PRO A 150 22.56 14.78 6.45
C PRO A 150 21.72 15.31 7.62
N GLU A 151 20.42 15.14 7.63
CA GLU A 151 19.68 15.42 8.84
C GLU A 151 20.23 14.54 9.96
N GLU A 152 20.95 15.19 10.88
CA GLU A 152 21.21 14.66 12.19
C GLU A 152 19.89 14.21 12.78
N ARG A 153 19.56 12.94 12.58
CA ARG A 153 18.49 12.28 13.33
C ARG A 153 18.88 12.41 14.80
N ARG A 154 18.46 13.50 15.41
CA ARG A 154 18.49 13.66 16.88
C ARG A 154 17.54 12.61 17.43
N MET A 155 18.04 11.38 17.50
CA MET A 155 17.31 10.32 18.16
C MET A 155 17.15 10.73 19.62
N PHE A 156 15.91 10.80 20.06
CA PHE A 156 15.61 10.87 21.49
C PHE A 156 16.18 9.61 22.14
N THR A 157 17.37 9.74 22.73
CA THR A 157 18.08 8.63 23.37
C THR A 157 17.62 8.40 24.81
N ASP A 158 16.57 9.07 25.25
CA ASP A 158 16.03 8.84 26.57
C ASP A 158 15.46 7.43 26.69
N LYS A 159 15.89 6.75 27.75
CA LYS A 159 15.37 5.41 28.07
C LYS A 159 13.86 5.51 28.17
N VAL A 160 13.14 4.78 27.33
CA VAL A 160 11.70 4.64 27.43
C VAL A 160 11.38 4.08 28.82
N LYS A 161 10.86 4.94 29.69
CA LYS A 161 10.45 4.59 31.05
C LYS A 161 8.93 4.44 31.04
N ASN A 162 8.39 3.55 31.90
CA ASN A 162 6.96 3.33 32.08
C ASN A 162 6.24 2.94 30.80
N LEU A 163 6.42 1.69 30.37
CA LEU A 163 5.78 1.16 29.16
C LEU A 163 4.25 1.04 29.29
N MET A 164 3.74 0.86 30.50
CA MET A 164 2.32 0.60 30.74
C MET A 164 1.49 1.89 30.67
N PRO A 165 0.42 1.91 29.85
CA PRO A 165 -0.55 3.00 29.83
C PRO A 165 -1.35 3.03 31.15
N THR A 166 -1.82 4.20 31.51
CA THR A 166 -2.73 4.35 32.67
C THR A 166 -4.11 3.80 32.31
N MET A 167 -4.92 3.48 33.33
CA MET A 167 -6.28 3.02 33.11
C MET A 167 -7.16 4.10 32.41
N ASP A 168 -6.84 5.37 32.60
CA ASP A 168 -7.47 6.48 31.88
C ASP A 168 -7.10 6.48 30.39
N ASP A 169 -5.81 6.28 30.09
CA ASP A 169 -5.33 6.15 28.69
C ASP A 169 -6.06 5.01 27.98
N ILE A 170 -6.19 3.85 28.62
CA ILE A 170 -6.91 2.70 28.06
C ILE A 170 -8.36 3.05 27.77
N LYS A 171 -9.09 3.59 28.76
CA LYS A 171 -10.51 3.95 28.62
C LYS A 171 -10.74 4.95 27.48
N ARG A 172 -9.84 5.92 27.34
CA ARG A 172 -9.90 6.96 26.30
C ARG A 172 -9.57 6.41 24.92
N SER A 173 -8.82 5.34 24.84
CA SER A 173 -8.37 4.74 23.57
C SER A 173 -9.36 3.73 22.99
N ILE A 174 -10.24 3.12 23.79
CA ILE A 174 -11.16 2.05 23.32
C ILE A 174 -12.04 2.54 22.15
N ALA A 175 -12.76 3.64 22.33
CA ALA A 175 -13.65 4.14 21.30
C ALA A 175 -12.92 4.62 20.03
N PRO A 176 -11.79 5.37 20.14
CA PRO A 176 -10.92 5.65 18.99
C PRO A 176 -10.43 4.41 18.25
N ILE A 177 -9.97 3.37 18.96
CA ILE A 177 -9.53 2.11 18.34
C ILE A 177 -10.66 1.48 17.51
N LEU A 178 -11.87 1.40 18.07
CA LEU A 178 -13.01 0.80 17.37
C LEU A 178 -13.42 1.60 16.13
N ARG A 179 -13.49 2.93 16.23
CA ARG A 179 -13.82 3.80 15.09
C ARG A 179 -12.71 3.78 14.03
N GLY A 180 -11.45 3.84 14.48
CA GLY A 180 -10.29 3.72 13.59
C GLY A 180 -10.30 2.39 12.85
N THR A 181 -10.54 1.28 13.55
CA THR A 181 -10.67 -0.06 12.95
C THR A 181 -11.76 -0.09 11.88
N ALA A 182 -12.93 0.48 12.15
CA ALA A 182 -14.04 0.51 11.18
C ALA A 182 -13.67 1.35 9.93
N LEU A 183 -13.09 2.54 10.13
CA LEU A 183 -12.64 3.39 9.04
C LEU A 183 -11.53 2.74 8.22
N GLY A 184 -10.52 2.18 8.87
CA GLY A 184 -9.43 1.48 8.21
C GLY A 184 -9.92 0.27 7.42
N SER A 185 -10.84 -0.51 7.96
CA SER A 185 -11.44 -1.64 7.25
C SER A 185 -12.18 -1.19 5.99
N PHE A 186 -12.88 -0.07 6.04
CA PHE A 186 -13.55 0.50 4.88
C PHE A 186 -12.55 0.93 3.80
N PHE A 187 -11.52 1.69 4.18
CA PHE A 187 -10.50 2.12 3.23
C PHE A 187 -9.67 0.95 2.67
N GLY A 188 -9.37 -0.05 3.48
CA GLY A 188 -8.58 -1.20 3.07
C GLY A 188 -9.19 -2.02 1.92
N VAL A 189 -10.50 -2.05 1.80
CA VAL A 189 -11.18 -2.73 0.68
C VAL A 189 -11.09 -1.91 -0.60
N LEU A 190 -10.87 -0.59 -0.50
CA LEU A 190 -10.82 0.29 -1.67
C LEU A 190 -9.43 0.27 -2.31
N PRO A 191 -9.31 -0.04 -3.60
CA PRO A 191 -8.04 -0.01 -4.29
C PRO A 191 -7.48 1.42 -4.37
N GLY A 192 -6.16 1.55 -4.19
CA GLY A 192 -5.46 2.82 -4.30
C GLY A 192 -5.45 3.68 -3.04
N THR A 193 -6.22 3.33 -1.99
CA THR A 193 -6.10 3.99 -0.70
C THR A 193 -4.82 3.57 -0.01
N GLY A 194 -4.02 4.54 0.40
CA GLY A 194 -2.85 4.29 1.24
C GLY A 194 -3.22 4.26 2.73
N PRO A 195 -2.41 3.61 3.57
CA PRO A 195 -2.63 3.60 5.02
C PRO A 195 -2.66 5.01 5.62
N ALA A 196 -1.93 5.95 5.03
CA ALA A 196 -1.96 7.36 5.43
C ALA A 196 -3.36 7.99 5.32
N ILE A 197 -4.14 7.66 4.28
CA ILE A 197 -5.52 8.19 4.13
C ILE A 197 -6.40 7.67 5.26
N ALA A 198 -6.31 6.39 5.59
CA ALA A 198 -7.06 5.77 6.67
C ALA A 198 -6.70 6.41 8.03
N SER A 199 -5.40 6.56 8.31
CA SER A 199 -4.88 7.18 9.55
C SER A 199 -5.32 8.63 9.68
N PHE A 200 -5.10 9.47 8.65
CA PHE A 200 -5.52 10.87 8.70
C PHE A 200 -7.04 11.04 8.81
N SER A 201 -7.80 10.23 8.09
CA SER A 201 -9.26 10.25 8.19
C SER A 201 -9.71 9.93 9.62
N SER A 202 -9.10 8.93 10.25
CA SER A 202 -9.35 8.58 11.63
C SER A 202 -8.97 9.72 12.57
N TYR A 203 -7.78 10.33 12.39
CA TYR A 203 -7.34 11.47 13.19
C TYR A 203 -8.33 12.65 13.11
N MET A 204 -8.77 13.00 11.91
CA MET A 204 -9.72 14.10 11.70
C MET A 204 -11.09 13.80 12.33
N VAL A 205 -11.56 12.56 12.24
CA VAL A 205 -12.81 12.12 12.88
C VAL A 205 -12.68 12.20 14.38
N GLU A 206 -11.59 11.68 14.97
CA GLU A 206 -11.37 11.73 16.42
C GLU A 206 -11.29 13.16 16.93
N LYS A 207 -10.55 14.04 16.25
CA LYS A 207 -10.45 15.46 16.58
C LYS A 207 -11.80 16.16 16.53
N LYS A 208 -12.65 15.84 15.52
CA LYS A 208 -13.97 16.44 15.35
C LYS A 208 -14.99 16.00 16.40
N ILE A 209 -14.90 14.73 16.86
CA ILE A 209 -15.81 14.14 17.84
C ILE A 209 -15.38 14.47 19.28
N SER A 210 -14.10 14.78 19.47
CA SER A 210 -13.54 15.06 20.78
C SER A 210 -14.20 16.27 21.46
N LYS A 211 -14.40 16.15 22.76
CA LYS A 211 -14.83 17.28 23.60
C LYS A 211 -13.71 18.29 23.88
N THR A 212 -12.46 17.92 23.59
CA THR A 212 -11.25 18.72 23.81
C THR A 212 -10.36 18.68 22.56
N PRO A 213 -10.82 19.21 21.40
CA PRO A 213 -10.10 19.14 20.14
C PRO A 213 -8.75 19.88 20.15
N GLU A 214 -8.56 20.82 21.06
CA GLU A 214 -7.32 21.57 21.28
C GLU A 214 -6.15 20.72 21.76
N ARG A 215 -6.43 19.53 22.30
CA ARG A 215 -5.38 18.59 22.75
C ARG A 215 -4.70 17.87 21.58
N PHE A 216 -5.39 17.75 20.45
CA PHE A 216 -4.83 17.12 19.25
C PHE A 216 -3.71 17.99 18.66
N GLY A 217 -2.58 17.36 18.39
CA GLY A 217 -1.31 18.03 18.07
C GLY A 217 -0.45 18.37 19.29
N HIS A 218 -0.94 18.08 20.52
CA HIS A 218 -0.23 18.36 21.78
C HIS A 218 -0.11 17.13 22.67
N GLY A 219 -0.25 15.91 22.13
CA GLY A 219 -0.08 14.65 22.82
C GLY A 219 -1.38 14.02 23.31
N ALA A 220 -2.44 14.10 22.50
CA ALA A 220 -3.70 13.39 22.73
C ALA A 220 -3.52 11.89 22.45
N ILE A 221 -3.81 11.03 23.42
CA ILE A 221 -3.71 9.57 23.24
C ILE A 221 -4.70 9.04 22.21
N GLU A 222 -5.84 9.70 22.06
CA GLU A 222 -6.87 9.41 21.06
C GLU A 222 -6.35 9.64 19.64
N GLY A 223 -5.46 10.66 19.48
CA GLY A 223 -4.78 10.98 18.22
C GLY A 223 -3.69 9.97 17.83
N VAL A 224 -3.35 9.04 18.71
CA VAL A 224 -2.48 7.88 18.44
C VAL A 224 -3.33 6.63 18.22
N ALA A 225 -4.28 6.37 19.13
CA ALA A 225 -5.04 5.14 19.20
C ALA A 225 -5.93 4.89 17.94
N GLY A 226 -6.66 5.90 17.51
CA GLY A 226 -7.57 5.80 16.35
C GLY A 226 -6.82 5.63 15.03
N PRO A 227 -5.90 6.54 14.68
CA PRO A 227 -5.10 6.45 13.46
C PRO A 227 -4.31 5.15 13.32
N GLU A 228 -3.63 4.71 14.37
CA GLU A 228 -2.86 3.47 14.36
C GLU A 228 -3.76 2.24 14.12
N ALA A 229 -4.93 2.21 14.78
CA ALA A 229 -5.91 1.16 14.51
C ALA A 229 -6.43 1.21 13.07
N ALA A 230 -6.65 2.40 12.52
CA ALA A 230 -7.08 2.56 11.13
C ALA A 230 -6.02 2.10 10.13
N ASN A 231 -4.75 2.41 10.39
CA ASN A 231 -3.62 1.95 9.58
C ASN A 231 -3.57 0.42 9.50
N ASN A 232 -3.63 -0.24 10.65
CA ASN A 232 -3.53 -1.70 10.72
C ASN A 232 -4.76 -2.40 10.14
N ALA A 233 -5.97 -1.88 10.35
CA ALA A 233 -7.18 -2.39 9.73
C ALA A 233 -7.15 -2.23 8.20
N ASP A 234 -6.67 -1.09 7.70
CA ASP A 234 -6.48 -0.83 6.27
C ASP A 234 -5.53 -1.86 5.65
N ALA A 235 -4.35 -2.03 6.24
CA ALA A 235 -3.36 -2.98 5.77
C ALA A 235 -3.90 -4.41 5.71
N GLN A 236 -4.63 -4.83 6.75
CA GLN A 236 -5.20 -6.17 6.84
C GLN A 236 -6.33 -6.38 5.82
N CYS A 237 -7.26 -5.43 5.70
CA CYS A 237 -8.41 -5.56 4.82
C CYS A 237 -8.06 -5.48 3.33
N LYS A 238 -6.87 -5.01 2.95
CA LYS A 238 -6.35 -5.08 1.58
C LYS A 238 -6.17 -6.50 1.05
N PHE A 239 -6.07 -7.47 1.93
CA PHE A 239 -6.08 -8.88 1.54
C PHE A 239 -7.43 -9.33 0.97
N ILE A 240 -8.54 -8.66 1.31
CA ILE A 240 -9.87 -9.02 0.79
C ILE A 240 -9.90 -8.94 -0.74
N PRO A 241 -9.68 -7.78 -1.38
CA PRO A 241 -9.69 -7.71 -2.84
C PRO A 241 -8.57 -8.56 -3.48
N MET A 242 -7.42 -8.69 -2.85
CA MET A 242 -6.33 -9.50 -3.38
C MET A 242 -6.68 -10.98 -3.42
N LEU A 243 -7.22 -11.54 -2.35
CA LEU A 243 -7.53 -12.98 -2.26
C LEU A 243 -8.83 -13.34 -2.98
N THR A 244 -9.82 -12.43 -3.04
CA THR A 244 -11.13 -12.70 -3.62
C THR A 244 -11.22 -12.35 -5.11
N LEU A 245 -10.52 -11.30 -5.54
CA LEU A 245 -10.58 -10.77 -6.89
C LEU A 245 -9.25 -10.87 -7.65
N GLY A 246 -8.16 -11.22 -6.96
CA GLY A 246 -6.82 -11.19 -7.53
C GLY A 246 -6.29 -9.76 -7.79
N LEU A 247 -6.87 -8.75 -7.13
CA LEU A 247 -6.53 -7.35 -7.34
C LEU A 247 -5.71 -6.79 -6.18
N PRO A 248 -4.48 -6.34 -6.43
CA PRO A 248 -3.71 -5.67 -5.39
C PRO A 248 -4.27 -4.28 -5.12
N ALA A 249 -4.62 -4.00 -3.87
CA ALA A 249 -5.14 -2.70 -3.45
C ALA A 249 -4.03 -1.68 -3.13
N SER A 250 -2.77 -2.10 -3.08
CA SER A 250 -1.61 -1.24 -2.82
C SER A 250 -0.33 -1.82 -3.42
N GLY A 251 0.76 -1.05 -3.42
CA GLY A 251 2.07 -1.52 -3.86
C GLY A 251 2.55 -2.77 -3.10
N VAL A 252 2.34 -2.83 -1.78
CA VAL A 252 2.70 -4.00 -0.96
C VAL A 252 1.86 -5.22 -1.36
N MET A 253 0.56 -5.03 -1.60
CA MET A 253 -0.30 -6.14 -2.09
C MET A 253 0.12 -6.60 -3.49
N ALA A 254 0.61 -5.70 -4.34
CA ALA A 254 1.17 -6.04 -5.64
C ALA A 254 2.45 -6.90 -5.49
N LEU A 255 3.33 -6.57 -4.53
CA LEU A 255 4.48 -7.40 -4.17
C LEU A 255 4.06 -8.82 -3.75
N MET A 256 3.06 -8.92 -2.89
CA MET A 256 2.56 -10.21 -2.44
C MET A 256 1.92 -11.02 -3.57
N LEU A 257 1.15 -10.36 -4.43
CA LEU A 257 0.57 -10.99 -5.62
C LEU A 257 1.66 -11.53 -6.54
N GLY A 258 2.72 -10.75 -6.79
CA GLY A 258 3.87 -11.18 -7.55
C GLY A 258 4.57 -12.40 -6.92
N ALA A 259 4.78 -12.39 -5.60
CA ALA A 259 5.39 -13.51 -4.88
C ALA A 259 4.52 -14.79 -4.96
N LEU A 260 3.21 -14.68 -4.83
CA LEU A 260 2.29 -15.80 -4.99
C LEU A 260 2.32 -16.36 -6.42
N THR A 261 2.36 -15.48 -7.42
CA THR A 261 2.44 -15.87 -8.84
C THR A 261 3.73 -16.62 -9.15
N ILE A 262 4.87 -16.20 -8.61
CA ILE A 262 6.16 -16.92 -8.74
C ILE A 262 6.06 -18.33 -8.16
N GLN A 263 5.30 -18.52 -7.08
CA GLN A 263 5.04 -19.83 -6.47
C GLN A 263 3.96 -20.64 -7.23
N GLY A 264 3.51 -20.18 -8.40
CA GLY A 264 2.47 -20.85 -9.19
C GLY A 264 1.07 -20.75 -8.58
N ILE A 265 0.85 -19.76 -7.71
CA ILE A 265 -0.43 -19.48 -7.08
C ILE A 265 -0.99 -18.22 -7.71
N GLN A 266 -2.12 -18.32 -8.41
CA GLN A 266 -2.84 -17.18 -8.93
C GLN A 266 -3.89 -16.74 -7.90
N PRO A 267 -3.70 -15.59 -7.22
CA PRO A 267 -4.70 -15.05 -6.30
C PRO A 267 -5.97 -14.72 -7.06
N GLY A 268 -7.11 -14.94 -6.41
CA GLY A 268 -8.42 -14.71 -7.01
C GLY A 268 -9.46 -15.67 -6.44
N PRO A 269 -10.69 -15.66 -6.97
CA PRO A 269 -11.78 -16.46 -6.40
C PRO A 269 -11.52 -17.96 -6.42
N GLU A 270 -10.70 -18.43 -7.35
CA GLU A 270 -10.36 -19.85 -7.46
C GLU A 270 -9.46 -20.36 -6.33
N VAL A 271 -8.69 -19.51 -5.65
CA VAL A 271 -7.81 -19.93 -4.54
C VAL A 271 -8.61 -20.56 -3.42
N MET A 272 -9.80 -20.06 -3.14
CA MET A 272 -10.65 -20.60 -2.06
C MET A 272 -11.23 -21.98 -2.38
N THR A 273 -11.41 -22.28 -3.66
CA THR A 273 -11.98 -23.55 -4.13
C THR A 273 -10.91 -24.58 -4.44
N THR A 274 -9.83 -24.17 -5.09
CA THR A 274 -8.75 -25.05 -5.52
C THR A 274 -7.69 -25.29 -4.46
N ARG A 275 -7.43 -24.30 -3.60
CA ARG A 275 -6.43 -24.35 -2.52
C ARG A 275 -6.96 -23.75 -1.22
N PRO A 276 -8.04 -24.28 -0.63
CA PRO A 276 -8.64 -23.75 0.60
C PRO A 276 -7.63 -23.75 1.78
N GLU A 277 -6.72 -24.70 1.81
CA GLU A 277 -5.66 -24.77 2.82
C GLU A 277 -4.76 -23.53 2.83
N LEU A 278 -4.46 -22.97 1.66
CA LEU A 278 -3.67 -21.73 1.55
C LEU A 278 -4.44 -20.53 2.10
N PHE A 279 -5.71 -20.41 1.77
CA PHE A 279 -6.55 -19.31 2.25
C PHE A 279 -6.68 -19.33 3.77
N TRP A 280 -7.09 -20.48 4.33
CA TRP A 280 -7.26 -20.61 5.78
C TRP A 280 -5.94 -20.63 6.54
N GLY A 281 -4.88 -21.17 5.93
CA GLY A 281 -3.51 -21.13 6.47
C GLY A 281 -2.99 -19.69 6.55
N LEU A 282 -3.27 -18.84 5.56
CA LEU A 282 -2.93 -17.43 5.58
C LEU A 282 -3.65 -16.71 6.72
N ILE A 283 -4.96 -16.92 6.88
CA ILE A 283 -5.76 -16.35 7.98
C ILE A 283 -5.20 -16.77 9.34
N ALA A 284 -4.89 -18.05 9.52
CA ALA A 284 -4.29 -18.54 10.75
C ALA A 284 -2.91 -17.92 11.01
N SER A 285 -2.08 -17.79 9.98
CA SER A 285 -0.76 -17.14 10.07
C SER A 285 -0.87 -15.66 10.44
N MET A 286 -1.88 -14.94 9.92
CA MET A 286 -2.14 -13.54 10.27
C MET A 286 -2.48 -13.38 11.75
N TRP A 287 -3.27 -14.28 12.33
CA TRP A 287 -3.57 -14.23 13.77
C TRP A 287 -2.35 -14.51 14.62
N ILE A 288 -1.59 -15.55 14.26
CA ILE A 288 -0.32 -15.86 14.95
C ILE A 288 0.65 -14.70 14.82
N GLY A 289 0.83 -14.16 13.61
CA GLY A 289 1.69 -13.01 13.35
C GLY A 289 1.27 -11.77 14.13
N ASN A 290 -0.03 -11.49 14.20
CA ASN A 290 -0.56 -10.36 14.96
C ASN A 290 -0.31 -10.51 16.47
N ALA A 291 -0.45 -11.72 17.02
CA ALA A 291 -0.07 -12.00 18.41
C ALA A 291 1.43 -11.85 18.64
N LEU A 292 2.27 -12.33 17.72
CA LEU A 292 3.72 -12.17 17.77
C LEU A 292 4.14 -10.70 17.71
N LEU A 293 3.45 -9.86 16.93
CA LEU A 293 3.74 -8.42 16.85
C LEU A 293 3.60 -7.73 18.22
N VAL A 294 2.62 -8.10 19.03
CA VAL A 294 2.49 -7.57 20.40
C VAL A 294 3.72 -7.94 21.24
N ILE A 295 4.16 -9.19 21.15
CA ILE A 295 5.35 -9.68 21.87
C ILE A 295 6.62 -8.98 21.40
N LEU A 296 6.76 -8.77 20.09
CA LEU A 296 7.94 -8.11 19.51
C LEU A 296 7.94 -6.60 19.79
N ASN A 297 6.79 -5.95 19.71
CA ASN A 297 6.71 -4.49 19.86
C ASN A 297 6.75 -4.02 21.33
N LEU A 298 6.17 -4.74 22.28
CA LEU A 298 6.12 -4.29 23.66
C LEU A 298 7.38 -4.66 24.45
N PRO A 299 7.72 -5.95 24.71
CA PRO A 299 8.87 -6.27 25.56
C PRO A 299 10.22 -6.08 24.85
N MET A 300 10.28 -6.16 23.51
CA MET A 300 11.53 -6.05 22.76
C MET A 300 11.85 -4.64 22.25
N ILE A 301 11.07 -3.62 22.61
CA ILE A 301 11.29 -2.24 22.16
C ILE A 301 12.70 -1.73 22.46
N GLY A 302 13.27 -2.13 23.60
CA GLY A 302 14.64 -1.77 23.97
C GLY A 302 15.71 -2.35 23.04
N LEU A 303 15.43 -3.49 22.38
CA LEU A 303 16.30 -4.09 21.37
C LEU A 303 16.25 -3.29 20.08
N TRP A 304 15.03 -2.95 19.62
CA TRP A 304 14.82 -2.19 18.39
C TRP A 304 15.44 -0.79 18.48
N VAL A 305 15.29 -0.10 19.62
CA VAL A 305 15.95 1.20 19.86
C VAL A 305 17.47 1.09 19.79
N LYS A 306 18.08 -0.04 20.21
CA LYS A 306 19.53 -0.26 20.02
C LYS A 306 19.91 -0.46 18.56
N LEU A 307 19.07 -1.17 17.79
CA LEU A 307 19.30 -1.40 16.36
C LEU A 307 19.27 -0.09 15.57
N LEU A 308 18.38 0.85 15.93
CA LEU A 308 18.31 2.18 15.33
C LEU A 308 19.58 3.03 15.57
N LYS A 309 20.43 2.65 16.53
CA LYS A 309 21.72 3.33 16.78
C LYS A 309 22.83 2.90 15.81
N VAL A 310 22.59 1.88 14.98
CA VAL A 310 23.57 1.46 13.96
C VAL A 310 23.74 2.59 12.96
N PRO A 311 24.98 3.07 12.72
CA PRO A 311 25.21 4.15 11.77
C PRO A 311 24.73 3.79 10.38
N TYR A 312 24.01 4.69 9.74
CA TYR A 312 23.46 4.46 8.38
C TYR A 312 24.56 4.10 7.37
N ARG A 313 25.79 4.60 7.58
CA ARG A 313 26.97 4.27 6.77
C ARG A 313 27.30 2.77 6.72
N LEU A 314 26.95 2.01 7.77
CA LEU A 314 27.11 0.55 7.79
C LEU A 314 25.86 -0.17 7.29
N LEU A 315 24.69 0.39 7.58
CA LEU A 315 23.41 -0.20 7.20
C LEU A 315 23.22 -0.19 5.69
N PHE A 316 23.54 0.92 5.02
CA PHE A 316 23.37 1.10 3.58
C PHE A 316 24.10 0.05 2.74
N PRO A 317 25.42 -0.15 2.86
CA PRO A 317 26.12 -1.18 2.07
C PRO A 317 25.59 -2.59 2.34
N ALA A 318 25.23 -2.89 3.60
CA ALA A 318 24.68 -4.18 3.95
C ALA A 318 23.33 -4.43 3.26
N ILE A 319 22.41 -3.46 3.31
CA ILE A 319 21.11 -3.58 2.63
C ILE A 319 21.32 -3.77 1.12
N MET A 320 22.19 -2.98 0.49
CA MET A 320 22.47 -3.10 -0.95
C MET A 320 23.05 -4.47 -1.32
N ALA A 321 23.99 -4.98 -0.49
CA ALA A 321 24.57 -6.31 -0.72
C ALA A 321 23.52 -7.43 -0.58
N PHE A 322 22.71 -7.40 0.48
CA PHE A 322 21.64 -8.39 0.68
C PHE A 322 20.56 -8.29 -0.40
N SER A 323 20.20 -7.09 -0.86
CA SER A 323 19.26 -6.91 -1.98
C SER A 323 19.80 -7.52 -3.26
N ALA A 324 21.08 -7.28 -3.60
CA ALA A 324 21.72 -7.86 -4.78
C ALA A 324 21.80 -9.40 -4.70
N ILE A 325 22.15 -9.95 -3.54
CA ILE A 325 22.16 -11.40 -3.31
C ILE A 325 20.75 -11.96 -3.44
N GLY A 326 19.74 -11.30 -2.84
CA GLY A 326 18.35 -11.72 -2.90
C GLY A 326 17.83 -11.77 -4.33
N ILE A 327 18.06 -10.73 -5.13
CA ILE A 327 17.65 -10.68 -6.54
C ILE A 327 18.34 -11.78 -7.35
N TYR A 328 19.65 -11.92 -7.20
CA TYR A 328 20.40 -12.96 -7.90
C TYR A 328 19.87 -14.36 -7.58
N SER A 329 19.50 -14.60 -6.30
CA SER A 329 19.03 -15.91 -5.84
C SER A 329 17.68 -16.33 -6.42
N VAL A 330 16.89 -15.41 -6.97
CA VAL A 330 15.57 -15.72 -7.56
C VAL A 330 15.72 -16.40 -8.92
N ASN A 331 16.50 -15.79 -9.83
CA ASN A 331 16.60 -16.23 -11.23
C ASN A 331 18.05 -16.57 -11.66
N ASN A 332 19.02 -16.49 -10.75
CA ASN A 332 20.46 -16.67 -11.03
C ASN A 332 20.97 -15.78 -12.17
N SER A 333 20.39 -14.58 -12.34
CA SER A 333 20.68 -13.65 -13.41
C SER A 333 21.40 -12.41 -12.89
N SER A 334 22.62 -12.17 -13.38
CA SER A 334 23.35 -10.93 -13.09
C SER A 334 22.73 -9.72 -13.81
N PHE A 335 22.04 -9.93 -14.92
CA PHE A 335 21.32 -8.89 -15.64
C PHE A 335 20.26 -8.22 -14.75
N GLU A 336 19.55 -8.99 -13.94
CA GLU A 336 18.55 -8.45 -13.02
C GLU A 336 19.12 -7.54 -11.93
N ILE A 337 20.37 -7.77 -11.50
CA ILE A 337 21.06 -6.87 -10.56
C ILE A 337 21.33 -5.51 -11.23
N TYR A 338 21.82 -5.51 -12.48
CA TYR A 338 22.05 -4.25 -13.23
C TYR A 338 20.73 -3.52 -13.50
N LEU A 339 19.70 -4.28 -13.85
CA LEU A 339 18.38 -3.71 -14.09
C LEU A 339 17.77 -3.13 -12.79
N THR A 340 17.96 -3.77 -11.64
CA THR A 340 17.57 -3.24 -10.34
C THR A 340 18.30 -1.94 -10.00
N ALA A 341 19.61 -1.87 -10.28
CA ALA A 341 20.37 -0.65 -10.08
C ALA A 341 19.86 0.49 -10.98
N LEU A 342 19.51 0.19 -12.24
CA LEU A 342 18.88 1.14 -13.16
C LEU A 342 17.55 1.65 -12.59
N PHE A 343 16.66 0.75 -12.15
CA PHE A 343 15.39 1.14 -11.51
C PHE A 343 15.59 1.89 -10.21
N GLY A 344 16.68 1.64 -9.48
CA GLY A 344 17.08 2.41 -8.32
C GLY A 344 17.39 3.87 -8.65
N VAL A 345 18.15 4.11 -9.72
CA VAL A 345 18.43 5.47 -10.20
C VAL A 345 17.14 6.15 -10.69
N ILE A 346 16.30 5.42 -11.43
CA ILE A 346 15.00 5.94 -11.90
C ILE A 346 14.10 6.27 -10.69
N GLY A 347 14.02 5.39 -9.70
CA GLY A 347 13.26 5.60 -8.46
C GLY A 347 13.72 6.84 -7.70
N PHE A 348 15.04 7.02 -7.56
CA PHE A 348 15.62 8.22 -6.97
C PHE A 348 15.17 9.49 -7.71
N VAL A 349 15.23 9.50 -9.06
CA VAL A 349 14.79 10.63 -9.86
C VAL A 349 13.29 10.91 -9.64
N TRP A 350 12.44 9.88 -9.61
CA TRP A 350 11.02 10.03 -9.35
C TRP A 350 10.73 10.61 -7.97
N ILE A 351 11.43 10.14 -6.94
CA ILE A 351 11.31 10.68 -5.59
C ILE A 351 11.67 12.19 -5.59
N LYS A 352 12.80 12.58 -6.20
CA LYS A 352 13.20 13.99 -6.30
C LYS A 352 12.22 14.85 -7.11
N LEU A 353 11.51 14.26 -8.07
CA LEU A 353 10.44 14.93 -8.82
C LEU A 353 9.10 14.96 -8.07
N GLY A 354 9.01 14.38 -6.89
CA GLY A 354 7.77 14.27 -6.12
C GLY A 354 6.73 13.36 -6.79
N CYS A 355 7.18 12.29 -7.46
CA CYS A 355 6.34 11.27 -8.05
C CYS A 355 6.24 10.07 -7.09
N SER A 356 5.03 9.64 -6.75
CA SER A 356 4.81 8.43 -5.96
C SER A 356 5.03 7.18 -6.83
N PRO A 357 5.90 6.24 -6.43
CA PRO A 357 6.12 5.01 -7.20
C PRO A 357 4.98 3.99 -7.14
N ALA A 358 4.12 4.03 -6.12
CA ALA A 358 3.07 3.04 -5.89
C ALA A 358 2.06 2.91 -7.06
N PRO A 359 1.55 4.00 -7.66
CA PRO A 359 0.69 3.90 -8.85
C PRO A 359 1.37 3.24 -10.04
N MET A 360 2.68 3.47 -10.23
CA MET A 360 3.45 2.82 -11.28
C MET A 360 3.51 1.30 -11.08
N LEU A 361 3.78 0.85 -9.86
CA LEU A 361 3.85 -0.58 -9.57
C LEU A 361 2.50 -1.27 -9.79
N LEU A 362 1.39 -0.60 -9.41
CA LEU A 362 0.05 -1.11 -9.69
C LEU A 362 -0.21 -1.19 -11.19
N GLY A 363 0.17 -0.17 -11.96
CA GLY A 363 0.10 -0.19 -13.42
C GLY A 363 0.91 -1.33 -14.03
N PHE A 364 2.12 -1.55 -13.51
CA PHE A 364 3.01 -2.63 -13.95
C PHE A 364 2.39 -4.02 -13.74
N VAL A 365 1.77 -4.27 -12.60
CA VAL A 365 1.17 -5.58 -12.29
C VAL A 365 -0.19 -5.77 -12.98
N LEU A 366 -1.05 -4.73 -12.95
CA LEU A 366 -2.39 -4.83 -13.53
C LEU A 366 -2.39 -4.70 -15.05
N GLY A 367 -1.35 -4.11 -15.66
CA GLY A 367 -1.27 -3.88 -17.10
C GLY A 367 -1.46 -5.15 -17.94
N PRO A 368 -0.62 -6.17 -17.77
CA PRO A 368 -0.76 -7.44 -18.49
C PRO A 368 -2.11 -8.11 -18.26
N MET A 369 -2.60 -8.13 -17.02
CA MET A 369 -3.89 -8.72 -16.66
C MET A 369 -5.05 -7.96 -17.33
N MET A 370 -5.00 -6.63 -17.33
CA MET A 370 -5.99 -5.77 -17.96
C MET A 370 -6.01 -5.99 -19.48
N GLU A 371 -4.84 -6.08 -20.10
CA GLU A 371 -4.73 -6.38 -21.53
C GLU A 371 -5.33 -7.75 -21.86
N GLU A 372 -5.02 -8.78 -21.08
CA GLU A 372 -5.57 -10.13 -21.27
C GLU A 372 -7.10 -10.11 -21.20
N HIS A 373 -7.65 -9.51 -20.15
CA HIS A 373 -9.11 -9.43 -19.99
C HIS A 373 -9.79 -8.58 -21.07
N LEU A 374 -9.16 -7.47 -21.51
CA LEU A 374 -9.66 -6.67 -22.62
C LEU A 374 -9.75 -7.51 -23.90
N ARG A 375 -8.66 -8.19 -24.26
CA ARG A 375 -8.61 -9.04 -25.45
C ARG A 375 -9.63 -10.17 -25.38
N ARG A 376 -9.70 -10.85 -24.24
CA ARG A 376 -10.68 -11.93 -24.03
C ARG A 376 -12.12 -11.43 -24.15
N ALA A 377 -12.43 -10.26 -23.58
CA ALA A 377 -13.74 -9.63 -23.70
C ALA A 377 -14.07 -9.29 -25.16
N MET A 378 -13.12 -8.70 -25.89
CA MET A 378 -13.31 -8.34 -27.30
C MET A 378 -13.44 -9.57 -28.21
N LEU A 379 -12.69 -10.64 -27.94
CA LEU A 379 -12.83 -11.90 -28.69
C LEU A 379 -14.21 -12.54 -28.46
N MET A 380 -14.67 -12.57 -27.20
CA MET A 380 -16.01 -13.14 -26.87
C MET A 380 -17.16 -12.33 -27.48
N SER A 381 -17.01 -11.00 -27.57
CA SER A 381 -18.00 -10.09 -28.18
C SER A 381 -17.84 -9.94 -29.68
N LYS A 382 -16.94 -10.69 -30.33
CA LYS A 382 -16.64 -10.59 -31.78
C LYS A 382 -16.25 -9.17 -32.22
N GLY A 383 -15.54 -8.46 -31.35
CA GLY A 383 -15.08 -7.09 -31.59
C GLY A 383 -16.08 -5.99 -31.21
N ASP A 384 -17.20 -6.32 -30.58
CA ASP A 384 -18.17 -5.32 -30.15
C ASP A 384 -17.82 -4.75 -28.76
N PRO A 385 -17.43 -3.46 -28.65
CA PRO A 385 -17.09 -2.83 -27.38
C PRO A 385 -18.31 -2.54 -26.49
N SER A 386 -19.54 -2.67 -27.03
CA SER A 386 -20.74 -2.45 -26.23
C SER A 386 -20.86 -3.43 -25.06
N VAL A 387 -20.12 -4.55 -25.10
CA VAL A 387 -20.07 -5.55 -24.02
C VAL A 387 -19.73 -4.96 -22.65
N PHE A 388 -18.92 -3.90 -22.59
CA PHE A 388 -18.56 -3.23 -21.35
C PHE A 388 -19.69 -2.41 -20.73
N VAL A 389 -20.65 -1.97 -21.53
CA VAL A 389 -21.81 -1.16 -21.07
C VAL A 389 -23.12 -1.94 -21.05
N THR A 390 -23.21 -3.06 -21.74
CA THR A 390 -24.41 -3.92 -21.74
C THR A 390 -24.45 -4.87 -20.54
N ARG A 391 -23.29 -5.22 -19.98
CA ARG A 391 -23.21 -6.07 -18.79
C ARG A 391 -23.32 -5.22 -17.52
N PRO A 392 -24.29 -5.50 -16.61
CA PRO A 392 -24.65 -4.60 -15.53
C PRO A 392 -23.51 -4.38 -14.53
N ILE A 393 -22.72 -5.42 -14.21
CA ILE A 393 -21.60 -5.31 -13.26
C ILE A 393 -20.45 -4.49 -13.89
N SER A 394 -20.10 -4.75 -15.14
CA SER A 394 -19.09 -3.99 -15.88
C SER A 394 -19.49 -2.51 -15.99
N LEU A 395 -20.74 -2.24 -16.34
CA LEU A 395 -21.29 -0.88 -16.40
C LEU A 395 -21.20 -0.16 -15.04
N ALA A 396 -21.52 -0.86 -13.95
CA ALA A 396 -21.41 -0.29 -12.61
C ALA A 396 -19.97 0.14 -12.29
N PHE A 397 -18.97 -0.67 -12.63
CA PHE A 397 -17.55 -0.30 -12.45
C PHE A 397 -17.12 0.86 -13.35
N ILE A 398 -17.59 0.92 -14.59
CA ILE A 398 -17.30 2.06 -15.49
C ILE A 398 -17.93 3.35 -14.95
N ILE A 399 -19.19 3.29 -14.50
CA ILE A 399 -19.86 4.45 -13.89
C ILE A 399 -19.09 4.90 -12.64
N ALA A 400 -18.67 3.97 -11.77
CA ALA A 400 -17.86 4.28 -10.61
C ALA A 400 -16.52 4.93 -11.01
N THR A 401 -15.85 4.42 -12.04
CA THR A 401 -14.61 5.01 -12.57
C THR A 401 -14.81 6.45 -13.04
N VAL A 402 -15.85 6.70 -13.81
CA VAL A 402 -16.19 8.05 -14.29
C VAL A 402 -16.56 8.96 -13.13
N ALA A 403 -17.32 8.47 -12.15
CA ALA A 403 -17.68 9.24 -10.96
C ALA A 403 -16.44 9.65 -10.15
N ILE A 404 -15.49 8.74 -9.93
CA ILE A 404 -14.21 9.03 -9.26
C ILE A 404 -13.46 10.15 -10.00
N LEU A 405 -13.33 10.03 -11.32
CA LEU A 405 -12.67 11.04 -12.14
C LEU A 405 -13.38 12.41 -12.06
N VAL A 406 -14.69 12.43 -12.17
CA VAL A 406 -15.49 13.69 -12.11
C VAL A 406 -15.37 14.35 -10.76
N VAL A 407 -15.50 13.61 -9.66
CA VAL A 407 -15.39 14.13 -8.29
C VAL A 407 -14.03 14.77 -8.05
N MET A 408 -12.96 14.21 -8.61
CA MET A 408 -11.60 14.72 -8.41
C MET A 408 -11.22 15.86 -9.37
N ILE A 409 -11.71 15.83 -10.60
CA ILE A 409 -11.39 16.87 -11.59
C ILE A 409 -12.22 18.14 -11.35
N ALA A 410 -13.46 18.01 -10.87
CA ALA A 410 -14.36 19.14 -10.67
C ALA A 410 -13.80 20.25 -9.77
N PRO A 411 -13.20 19.98 -8.60
CA PRO A 411 -12.59 21.00 -7.76
C PRO A 411 -11.41 21.71 -8.42
N VAL A 412 -10.57 20.95 -9.16
CA VAL A 412 -9.38 21.48 -9.85
C VAL A 412 -9.78 22.45 -10.94
N VAL A 413 -10.78 22.08 -11.74
CA VAL A 413 -11.33 22.93 -12.80
C VAL A 413 -12.01 24.17 -12.21
N ARG A 414 -12.72 24.01 -11.10
CA ARG A 414 -13.38 25.14 -10.41
C ARG A 414 -12.37 26.15 -9.85
N LYS A 415 -11.27 25.67 -9.26
CA LYS A 415 -10.20 26.53 -8.74
C LYS A 415 -9.49 27.27 -9.87
N ARG A 416 -9.12 26.59 -10.97
CA ARG A 416 -8.53 27.25 -12.15
C ARG A 416 -9.45 28.30 -12.77
N ARG A 417 -10.77 28.05 -12.83
CA ARG A 417 -11.73 29.05 -13.33
C ARG A 417 -11.82 30.25 -12.41
N ALA A 418 -11.73 30.08 -11.10
CA ALA A 418 -11.71 31.17 -10.15
C ALA A 418 -10.44 32.03 -10.29
N ASP A 419 -9.27 31.37 -10.48
CA ASP A 419 -7.96 32.02 -10.66
C ASP A 419 -7.84 32.80 -12.00
N ILE A 420 -8.64 32.43 -13.02
CA ILE A 420 -8.67 33.11 -14.33
C ILE A 420 -9.71 34.26 -14.35
N ALA A 421 -10.70 34.21 -13.46
CA ALA A 421 -11.80 35.18 -13.41
C ALA A 421 -11.57 36.31 -12.39
N GLY A 422 -10.50 36.26 -11.58
CA GLY A 422 -10.04 37.32 -10.66
C GLY A 422 -8.75 37.92 -11.09
#